data_4a75f2be583b524cfc6b0028568e8b11
#
_entry.id   4a75f2be583b524cfc6b0028568e8b11
#
_cell.length_a   1.000
_cell.length_b   1.000
_cell.length_c   1.000
_cell.angle_alpha   90.00
_cell.angle_beta   90.00
_cell.angle_gamma   90.00
#
_symmetry.space_group_name_H-M   'P 1'
#
loop_
_entity.id
_entity.type
_entity.pdbx_description
1 polymer ?
#
loop_
_entity_poly.entity_id
_entity_poly.type
_entity_poly.pdbx_seq_one_letter_code
_entity_poly.pdbx_strand_id
1 'polypeptide(L)'
;MKKKADWMTKAKKRKVKKKDRGIVDVMMLMQHYFKELSLWFNEMTDPRHPSYTTYTQADLALMGVMKNICAVKSMRSMEENFNEQPCIDTLRILSGDRKLNEMPHSDTLNYYLEQLSPMCLADVRKKMVKSLIRRKVFYHSKLFGKYWRIIIDGTGLFYFREKHCENCLVTTITREEDGKEVRVKRYYHKVLEAKLVLAPGITVSLDTEFIENENEDVSKNDCELNAAKRLLDRLSRDYPRLPICLQGDALYAVEPIMEICRGHGWKYILTHKASRQKVLAENYAWIAGGGGAQTIKGIGKERGRGEYINHVEESAGKKEEANMYSYRYETKGAGTKELHEFQWITNIELTRKNLEEMIEAGRGRWKIENEGFNNQKNGIYEIEHLNSRNSNAMKNHYLITQIADIIMQLYLSFSPLRRGIGQSIKNTSSRLLESFRRQTVTDEDVSYITRYTTVYLE
;
A
#
# COMPACT_ATOMS: atom_id res chain seq x y z
N MET A 1 39.75 -4.18 -13.91
CA MET A 1 38.37 -3.68 -13.92
C MET A 1 38.35 -2.28 -13.29
N LYS A 2 38.45 -1.24 -14.11
CA LYS A 2 38.42 0.17 -13.63
C LYS A 2 37.44 0.96 -14.51
N LYS A 3 36.54 1.73 -13.85
CA LYS A 3 35.89 2.95 -14.28
C LYS A 3 34.80 2.88 -15.35
N LYS A 4 33.54 2.67 -14.87
CA LYS A 4 32.32 3.07 -15.58
C LYS A 4 31.64 4.33 -14.98
N ALA A 5 32.39 5.16 -14.21
CA ALA A 5 31.80 6.26 -13.44
C ALA A 5 32.00 7.67 -13.99
N ASP A 6 32.66 7.86 -15.12
CA ASP A 6 33.14 9.22 -15.50
C ASP A 6 32.55 9.83 -16.80
N TRP A 7 31.43 9.30 -17.29
CA TRP A 7 30.79 9.82 -18.52
C TRP A 7 29.65 10.81 -18.28
N MET A 8 29.37 11.18 -17.01
CA MET A 8 28.33 12.18 -16.73
C MET A 8 28.80 13.57 -17.16
N THR A 9 28.13 14.16 -18.15
CA THR A 9 28.38 15.54 -18.59
C THR A 9 28.22 16.52 -17.42
N LYS A 10 28.93 17.70 -17.52
CA LYS A 10 28.79 18.79 -16.51
C LYS A 10 27.34 19.20 -16.27
N ALA A 11 26.48 19.10 -17.27
CA ALA A 11 25.05 19.36 -17.17
C ALA A 11 24.31 18.28 -16.34
N LYS A 12 24.67 16.99 -16.50
CA LYS A 12 24.17 15.89 -15.64
C LYS A 12 24.70 16.01 -14.20
N LYS A 13 25.99 16.37 -14.02
CA LYS A 13 26.57 16.65 -12.69
C LYS A 13 25.92 17.89 -12.02
N ARG A 14 25.50 18.90 -12.77
CA ARG A 14 24.69 20.01 -12.24
C ARG A 14 23.26 19.61 -11.90
N LYS A 15 22.62 18.69 -12.64
CA LYS A 15 21.30 18.12 -12.27
C LYS A 15 21.37 17.27 -11.00
N VAL A 16 22.46 16.56 -10.77
CA VAL A 16 22.68 15.73 -9.55
C VAL A 16 22.94 16.60 -8.31
N LYS A 17 23.37 17.84 -8.48
CA LYS A 17 23.50 18.83 -7.38
C LYS A 17 22.23 19.65 -7.12
N LYS A 18 21.04 19.19 -7.53
CA LYS A 18 19.80 19.79 -7.06
C LYS A 18 19.74 19.59 -5.55
N LYS A 19 19.86 20.70 -4.83
CA LYS A 19 19.78 20.77 -3.37
C LYS A 19 18.42 20.19 -2.97
N ASP A 20 18.42 19.24 -2.06
CA ASP A 20 17.19 18.78 -1.41
C ASP A 20 16.54 19.99 -0.74
N ARG A 21 15.30 20.29 -1.11
CA ARG A 21 14.52 21.40 -0.57
C ARG A 21 13.57 20.94 0.55
N GLY A 22 13.69 19.68 1.00
CA GLY A 22 12.89 19.16 2.10
C GLY A 22 11.39 19.29 1.85
N ILE A 23 10.69 20.04 2.72
CA ILE A 23 9.23 20.19 2.64
C ILE A 23 8.75 20.85 1.35
N VAL A 24 9.53 21.74 0.74
CA VAL A 24 9.19 22.42 -0.52
C VAL A 24 9.11 21.39 -1.67
N ASP A 25 9.96 20.38 -1.69
CA ASP A 25 9.87 19.29 -2.67
C ASP A 25 8.62 18.43 -2.47
N VAL A 26 8.19 18.18 -1.22
CA VAL A 26 6.91 17.53 -0.91
C VAL A 26 5.73 18.35 -1.43
N MET A 27 5.73 19.65 -1.16
CA MET A 27 4.69 20.59 -1.64
C MET A 27 4.62 20.60 -3.17
N MET A 28 5.78 20.63 -3.84
CA MET A 28 5.87 20.58 -5.30
C MET A 28 5.28 19.30 -5.87
N LEU A 29 5.55 18.15 -5.25
CA LEU A 29 4.97 16.85 -5.65
C LEU A 29 3.46 16.83 -5.44
N MET A 30 2.97 17.33 -4.30
CA MET A 30 1.54 17.44 -4.04
C MET A 30 0.86 18.33 -5.09
N GLN A 31 1.44 19.48 -5.41
CA GLN A 31 0.93 20.37 -6.45
C GLN A 31 0.94 19.74 -7.84
N HIS A 32 1.98 18.94 -8.15
CA HIS A 32 2.10 18.29 -9.45
C HIS A 32 1.10 17.14 -9.65
N TYR A 33 0.96 16.27 -8.65
CA TYR A 33 0.13 15.05 -8.77
C TYR A 33 -1.30 15.26 -8.25
N PHE A 34 -1.49 16.13 -7.26
CA PHE A 34 -2.72 16.26 -6.47
C PHE A 34 -3.08 17.73 -6.27
N LYS A 35 -3.07 18.53 -7.34
CA LYS A 35 -3.33 19.98 -7.30
C LYS A 35 -4.61 20.36 -6.54
N GLU A 36 -5.63 19.50 -6.61
CA GLU A 36 -6.94 19.72 -6.02
C GLU A 36 -7.09 19.05 -4.64
N LEU A 37 -6.00 18.60 -4.00
CA LEU A 37 -6.09 17.82 -2.77
C LEU A 37 -6.77 18.58 -1.64
N SER A 38 -6.43 19.86 -1.43
CA SER A 38 -7.08 20.68 -0.40
C SER A 38 -8.55 20.91 -0.72
N LEU A 39 -8.90 21.09 -1.98
CA LEU A 39 -10.29 21.19 -2.42
C LEU A 39 -11.05 19.88 -2.13
N TRP A 40 -10.47 18.73 -2.45
CA TRP A 40 -11.10 17.45 -2.18
C TRP A 40 -11.35 17.20 -0.69
N PHE A 41 -10.45 17.67 0.19
CA PHE A 41 -10.68 17.63 1.64
C PHE A 41 -11.83 18.57 2.05
N ASN A 42 -11.90 19.78 1.50
CA ASN A 42 -12.95 20.75 1.82
C ASN A 42 -14.33 20.37 1.23
N GLU A 43 -14.36 19.53 0.20
CA GLU A 43 -15.60 18.98 -0.40
C GLU A 43 -16.18 17.79 0.40
N MET A 44 -15.46 17.24 1.38
CA MET A 44 -16.01 16.18 2.22
C MET A 44 -17.22 16.70 3.01
N THR A 45 -18.15 15.83 3.37
CA THR A 45 -19.25 16.19 4.24
C THR A 45 -18.70 16.51 5.64
N ASP A 46 -18.75 17.79 6.04
CA ASP A 46 -18.27 18.22 7.34
C ASP A 46 -19.29 17.84 8.43
N PRO A 47 -18.92 17.00 9.40
CA PRO A 47 -19.82 16.62 10.49
C PRO A 47 -20.00 17.72 11.56
N ARG A 48 -19.18 18.77 11.53
CA ARG A 48 -19.18 19.84 12.53
C ARG A 48 -20.25 20.89 12.21
N HIS A 49 -20.78 21.50 13.24
CA HIS A 49 -21.71 22.63 13.07
C HIS A 49 -20.93 23.88 12.56
N PRO A 50 -21.39 24.55 11.49
CA PRO A 50 -20.67 25.67 10.88
C PRO A 50 -20.28 26.81 11.84
N SER A 51 -21.13 27.10 12.84
CA SER A 51 -20.88 28.16 13.82
C SER A 51 -19.71 27.88 14.79
N TYR A 52 -19.25 26.62 14.85
CA TYR A 52 -18.16 26.19 15.75
C TYR A 52 -16.94 25.71 14.97
N THR A 53 -16.83 26.09 13.69
CA THR A 53 -15.75 25.64 12.81
C THR A 53 -14.70 26.74 12.71
N THR A 54 -13.56 26.56 13.39
CA THR A 54 -12.40 27.46 13.31
C THR A 54 -11.48 27.08 12.16
N TYR A 55 -11.23 25.78 11.98
CA TYR A 55 -10.30 25.24 10.98
C TYR A 55 -11.06 24.57 9.85
N THR A 56 -10.56 24.71 8.62
CA THR A 56 -11.11 24.01 7.46
C THR A 56 -10.85 22.49 7.56
N GLN A 57 -11.60 21.70 6.82
CA GLN A 57 -11.34 20.25 6.74
C GLN A 57 -9.96 19.97 6.15
N ALA A 58 -9.50 20.80 5.20
CA ALA A 58 -8.17 20.69 4.62
C ALA A 58 -7.08 20.96 5.66
N ASP A 59 -7.23 21.93 6.58
CA ASP A 59 -6.25 22.18 7.65
C ASP A 59 -6.07 20.93 8.51
N LEU A 60 -7.17 20.35 8.97
CA LEU A 60 -7.16 19.20 9.86
C LEU A 60 -6.60 17.95 9.16
N ALA A 61 -7.07 17.67 7.94
CA ALA A 61 -6.63 16.49 7.20
C ALA A 61 -5.14 16.58 6.80
N LEU A 62 -4.70 17.75 6.32
CA LEU A 62 -3.30 17.98 5.94
C LEU A 62 -2.37 17.97 7.14
N MET A 63 -2.79 18.47 8.30
CA MET A 63 -2.03 18.33 9.55
C MET A 63 -1.81 16.85 9.89
N GLY A 64 -2.85 16.01 9.78
CA GLY A 64 -2.72 14.55 9.96
C GLY A 64 -1.81 13.89 8.92
N VAL A 65 -1.86 14.34 7.66
CA VAL A 65 -0.96 13.87 6.58
C VAL A 65 0.49 14.25 6.92
N MET A 66 0.75 15.50 7.34
CA MET A 66 2.09 15.95 7.72
C MET A 66 2.63 15.22 8.94
N LYS A 67 1.78 14.90 9.94
CA LYS A 67 2.14 14.04 11.08
C LYS A 67 2.77 12.75 10.60
N ASN A 68 2.13 12.06 9.64
CA ASN A 68 2.60 10.79 9.12
C ASN A 68 3.87 10.94 8.24
N ILE A 69 3.93 11.93 7.35
CA ILE A 69 5.11 12.20 6.51
C ILE A 69 6.35 12.50 7.36
N CYS A 70 6.17 13.27 8.43
CA CYS A 70 7.23 13.64 9.38
C CYS A 70 7.54 12.53 10.41
N ALA A 71 6.89 11.36 10.33
CA ALA A 71 7.04 10.25 11.28
C ALA A 71 6.82 10.64 12.75
N VAL A 72 5.88 11.55 13.00
CA VAL A 72 5.48 11.92 14.34
C VAL A 72 4.48 10.90 14.87
N LYS A 73 4.85 10.19 15.94
CA LYS A 73 4.16 8.97 16.37
C LYS A 73 2.81 9.23 17.05
N SER A 74 2.76 10.16 18.00
CA SER A 74 1.57 10.42 18.80
C SER A 74 0.94 11.77 18.50
N MET A 75 -0.32 11.94 18.89
CA MET A 75 -1.02 13.21 18.81
C MET A 75 -0.36 14.28 19.68
N ARG A 76 0.03 13.94 20.91
CA ARG A 76 0.76 14.84 21.81
C ARG A 76 2.10 15.29 21.21
N SER A 77 2.87 14.33 20.66
CA SER A 77 4.15 14.69 20.01
C SER A 77 3.96 15.57 18.78
N MET A 78 2.80 15.50 18.10
CA MET A 78 2.46 16.39 17.01
C MET A 78 2.32 17.83 17.51
N GLU A 79 1.63 18.08 18.62
CA GLU A 79 1.53 19.43 19.22
C GLU A 79 2.90 20.00 19.56
N GLU A 80 3.73 19.21 20.24
CA GLU A 80 5.08 19.62 20.65
C GLU A 80 5.98 19.98 19.44
N ASN A 81 5.75 19.37 18.28
CA ASN A 81 6.59 19.55 17.11
C ASN A 81 6.06 20.54 16.07
N PHE A 82 4.74 20.79 16.02
CA PHE A 82 4.14 21.57 14.91
C PHE A 82 3.82 23.03 15.26
N ASN A 83 3.94 23.45 16.52
CA ASN A 83 3.65 24.83 16.96
C ASN A 83 4.75 25.85 16.61
N GLU A 84 5.39 25.68 15.48
CA GLU A 84 6.41 26.59 14.95
C GLU A 84 5.83 27.38 13.77
N GLN A 85 6.18 28.65 13.65
CA GLN A 85 5.65 29.54 12.60
C GLN A 85 5.83 28.93 11.18
N PRO A 86 6.98 28.33 10.81
CA PRO A 86 7.14 27.72 9.49
C PRO A 86 6.16 26.57 9.22
N CYS A 87 5.76 25.81 10.26
CA CYS A 87 4.74 24.77 10.13
C CYS A 87 3.38 25.37 9.77
N ILE A 88 2.98 26.44 10.48
CA ILE A 88 1.72 27.16 10.24
C ILE A 88 1.70 27.74 8.83
N ASP A 89 2.77 28.40 8.42
CA ASP A 89 2.89 29.00 7.09
C ASP A 89 2.83 27.93 5.97
N THR A 90 3.51 26.79 6.16
CA THR A 90 3.44 25.66 5.21
C THR A 90 2.03 25.09 5.15
N LEU A 91 1.37 24.89 6.28
CA LEU A 91 -0.01 24.36 6.31
C LEU A 91 -0.98 25.36 5.65
N ARG A 92 -0.83 26.67 5.91
CA ARG A 92 -1.61 27.73 5.27
C ARG A 92 -1.51 27.68 3.73
N ILE A 93 -0.29 27.46 3.22
CA ILE A 93 -0.06 27.35 1.76
C ILE A 93 -0.70 26.07 1.22
N LEU A 94 -0.55 24.96 1.92
CA LEU A 94 -1.07 23.64 1.48
C LEU A 94 -2.60 23.60 1.50
N SER A 95 -3.22 24.12 2.55
CA SER A 95 -4.69 24.13 2.69
C SER A 95 -5.37 25.22 1.85
N GLY A 96 -4.62 26.30 1.57
CA GLY A 96 -5.17 27.51 0.94
C GLY A 96 -5.96 28.40 1.91
N ASP A 97 -6.00 28.08 3.20
CA ASP A 97 -6.67 28.89 4.22
C ASP A 97 -5.80 30.08 4.67
N ARG A 98 -6.06 31.24 4.12
CA ARG A 98 -5.34 32.48 4.48
C ARG A 98 -5.57 32.95 5.90
N LYS A 99 -6.59 32.46 6.60
CA LYS A 99 -6.94 32.85 7.96
C LYS A 99 -6.23 32.00 9.01
N LEU A 100 -5.63 30.87 8.61
CA LEU A 100 -4.90 29.99 9.52
C LEU A 100 -3.73 30.76 10.15
N ASN A 101 -3.77 31.00 11.45
CA ASN A 101 -2.77 31.74 12.22
C ASN A 101 -2.15 30.93 13.37
N GLU A 102 -2.68 29.76 13.64
CA GLU A 102 -2.16 28.83 14.64
C GLU A 102 -2.37 27.37 14.17
N MET A 103 -1.61 26.45 14.72
CA MET A 103 -1.77 25.03 14.42
C MET A 103 -2.98 24.47 15.18
N PRO A 104 -3.89 23.72 14.53
CA PRO A 104 -4.98 23.06 15.24
C PRO A 104 -4.48 22.17 16.38
N HIS A 105 -5.15 22.21 17.53
CA HIS A 105 -4.85 21.30 18.63
C HIS A 105 -5.10 19.85 18.26
N SER A 106 -4.34 18.91 18.83
CA SER A 106 -4.47 17.46 18.54
C SER A 106 -5.87 16.92 18.87
N ASP A 107 -6.49 17.42 19.94
CA ASP A 107 -7.85 17.03 20.32
C ASP A 107 -8.88 17.50 19.29
N THR A 108 -8.67 18.69 18.68
CA THR A 108 -9.54 19.19 17.61
C THR A 108 -9.52 18.25 16.41
N LEU A 109 -8.33 17.82 16.01
CA LEU A 109 -8.18 16.82 14.94
C LEU A 109 -8.85 15.48 15.32
N ASN A 110 -8.57 14.98 16.52
CA ASN A 110 -9.12 13.69 16.95
C ASN A 110 -10.65 13.73 17.03
N TYR A 111 -11.21 14.78 17.64
CA TYR A 111 -12.66 14.98 17.72
C TYR A 111 -13.33 15.09 16.35
N TYR A 112 -12.70 15.77 15.41
CA TYR A 112 -13.15 15.82 14.02
C TYR A 112 -13.15 14.42 13.37
N LEU A 113 -12.08 13.63 13.56
CA LEU A 113 -11.96 12.29 13.00
C LEU A 113 -12.93 11.28 13.65
N GLU A 114 -13.36 11.51 14.87
CA GLU A 114 -14.39 10.70 15.54
C GLU A 114 -15.76 10.82 14.86
N GLN A 115 -16.05 11.98 14.31
CA GLN A 115 -17.33 12.28 13.67
C GLN A 115 -17.30 12.09 12.17
N LEU A 116 -16.14 12.20 11.54
CA LEU A 116 -15.98 12.07 10.08
C LEU A 116 -16.28 10.64 9.62
N SER A 117 -17.13 10.49 8.62
CA SER A 117 -17.30 9.21 7.95
C SER A 117 -16.00 8.76 7.27
N PRO A 118 -15.49 7.55 7.53
CA PRO A 118 -14.29 7.04 6.86
C PRO A 118 -14.39 7.00 5.33
N MET A 119 -15.60 6.92 4.78
CA MET A 119 -15.83 6.97 3.33
C MET A 119 -15.34 8.28 2.71
N CYS A 120 -15.38 9.40 3.44
CA CYS A 120 -14.89 10.69 2.95
C CYS A 120 -13.40 10.65 2.62
N LEU A 121 -12.55 10.16 3.53
CA LEU A 121 -11.12 10.01 3.29
C LEU A 121 -10.81 8.91 2.25
N ALA A 122 -11.58 7.83 2.24
CA ALA A 122 -11.47 6.79 1.20
C ALA A 122 -11.74 7.37 -0.21
N ASP A 123 -12.72 8.27 -0.35
CA ASP A 123 -13.01 8.95 -1.62
C ASP A 123 -11.90 9.93 -2.02
N VAL A 124 -11.30 10.66 -1.08
CA VAL A 124 -10.13 11.50 -1.37
C VAL A 124 -8.97 10.64 -1.87
N ARG A 125 -8.63 9.54 -1.16
CA ARG A 125 -7.62 8.58 -1.62
C ARG A 125 -7.93 8.05 -3.01
N LYS A 126 -9.18 7.68 -3.30
CA LYS A 126 -9.63 7.23 -4.61
C LYS A 126 -9.39 8.29 -5.71
N LYS A 127 -9.69 9.57 -5.44
CA LYS A 127 -9.39 10.69 -6.35
C LYS A 127 -7.88 10.79 -6.61
N MET A 128 -7.03 10.66 -5.57
CA MET A 128 -5.58 10.64 -5.70
C MET A 128 -5.09 9.50 -6.60
N VAL A 129 -5.55 8.29 -6.36
CA VAL A 129 -5.14 7.12 -7.16
C VAL A 129 -5.61 7.23 -8.61
N LYS A 130 -6.83 7.73 -8.86
CA LYS A 130 -7.32 8.02 -10.22
C LYS A 130 -6.44 9.05 -10.93
N SER A 131 -5.93 10.06 -10.21
CA SER A 131 -4.96 11.02 -10.77
C SER A 131 -3.67 10.32 -11.21
N LEU A 132 -3.13 9.41 -10.39
CA LEU A 132 -1.90 8.66 -10.71
C LEU A 132 -2.07 7.69 -11.89
N ILE A 133 -3.17 6.93 -11.92
CA ILE A 133 -3.48 5.98 -13.01
C ILE A 133 -3.50 6.68 -14.38
N ARG A 134 -3.93 7.94 -14.43
CA ARG A 134 -3.96 8.74 -15.67
C ARG A 134 -2.58 9.20 -16.14
N ARG A 135 -1.54 9.11 -15.29
CA ARG A 135 -0.18 9.54 -15.63
C ARG A 135 0.55 8.48 -16.44
N LYS A 136 0.91 8.80 -17.68
CA LYS A 136 1.60 7.88 -18.62
C LYS A 136 2.93 7.35 -18.07
N VAL A 137 3.58 8.09 -17.16
CA VAL A 137 4.86 7.70 -16.54
C VAL A 137 4.79 6.35 -15.83
N PHE A 138 3.61 5.95 -15.35
CA PHE A 138 3.40 4.67 -14.66
C PHE A 138 3.02 3.50 -15.60
N TYR A 139 2.83 3.75 -16.90
CA TYR A 139 2.34 2.71 -17.84
C TYR A 139 3.36 1.59 -18.08
N HIS A 140 4.65 1.85 -17.84
CA HIS A 140 5.71 0.83 -17.96
C HIS A 140 5.63 -0.29 -16.92
N SER A 141 4.85 -0.10 -15.84
CA SER A 141 4.70 -1.10 -14.76
C SER A 141 3.54 -2.06 -14.98
N LYS A 142 2.80 -1.89 -16.06
CA LYS A 142 1.69 -2.77 -16.40
C LYS A 142 2.23 -4.12 -16.88
N LEU A 143 1.65 -5.19 -16.35
CA LEU A 143 1.90 -6.55 -16.84
C LEU A 143 1.52 -6.65 -18.31
N PHE A 144 2.44 -7.07 -19.16
CA PHE A 144 2.32 -7.12 -20.63
C PHE A 144 1.90 -5.77 -21.26
N GLY A 145 2.30 -4.65 -20.63
CA GLY A 145 1.89 -3.30 -21.08
C GLY A 145 0.39 -3.02 -20.98
N LYS A 146 -0.40 -3.92 -20.41
CA LYS A 146 -1.88 -3.88 -20.41
C LYS A 146 -2.48 -3.85 -19.01
N TYR A 147 -2.14 -4.80 -18.15
CA TYR A 147 -2.85 -5.02 -16.89
C TYR A 147 -2.18 -4.32 -15.73
N TRP A 148 -2.96 -3.61 -14.93
CA TRP A 148 -2.51 -3.08 -13.64
C TRP A 148 -2.47 -4.21 -12.61
N ARG A 149 -1.34 -4.37 -11.96
CA ARG A 149 -1.20 -5.34 -10.89
C ARG A 149 -1.78 -4.77 -9.60
N ILE A 150 -2.79 -5.44 -9.08
CA ILE A 150 -3.41 -5.12 -7.80
C ILE A 150 -3.19 -6.29 -6.87
N ILE A 151 -2.59 -6.04 -5.72
CA ILE A 151 -2.28 -7.07 -4.74
C ILE A 151 -3.18 -6.87 -3.54
N ILE A 152 -3.85 -7.95 -3.13
CA ILE A 152 -4.65 -7.98 -1.92
C ILE A 152 -3.91 -8.76 -0.84
N ASP A 153 -3.92 -8.21 0.37
CA ASP A 153 -3.35 -8.85 1.55
C ASP A 153 -3.95 -8.27 2.83
N GLY A 154 -4.10 -9.11 3.86
CA GLY A 154 -4.67 -8.75 5.15
C GLY A 154 -3.59 -8.40 6.16
N THR A 155 -3.84 -7.38 7.00
CA THR A 155 -2.93 -7.03 8.09
C THR A 155 -3.67 -6.72 9.39
N GLY A 156 -3.14 -7.21 10.53
CA GLY A 156 -3.61 -6.81 11.86
C GLY A 156 -3.21 -5.38 12.18
N LEU A 157 -4.07 -4.68 12.91
CA LEU A 157 -3.83 -3.31 13.38
C LEU A 157 -3.54 -3.31 14.88
N PHE A 158 -4.58 -3.49 15.69
CA PHE A 158 -4.51 -3.34 17.15
C PHE A 158 -4.95 -4.62 17.82
N TYR A 159 -4.41 -4.85 19.02
CA TYR A 159 -4.77 -5.99 19.86
C TYR A 159 -5.07 -5.50 21.29
N PHE A 160 -6.17 -5.97 21.86
CA PHE A 160 -6.66 -5.58 23.18
C PHE A 160 -6.90 -6.80 24.06
N ARG A 161 -6.71 -6.64 25.37
CA ARG A 161 -7.05 -7.66 26.36
C ARG A 161 -8.55 -7.67 26.65
N GLU A 162 -9.17 -6.50 26.59
CA GLU A 162 -10.58 -6.29 26.83
C GLU A 162 -11.26 -5.80 25.55
N LYS A 163 -12.54 -6.10 25.39
CA LYS A 163 -13.36 -5.58 24.33
C LYS A 163 -13.45 -4.06 24.44
N HIS A 164 -13.26 -3.34 23.34
CA HIS A 164 -13.27 -1.90 23.36
C HIS A 164 -14.29 -1.27 22.40
N CYS A 165 -14.84 -2.03 21.44
CA CYS A 165 -15.90 -1.59 20.53
C CYS A 165 -16.77 -2.78 20.10
N GLU A 166 -17.92 -2.50 19.52
CA GLU A 166 -18.89 -3.50 19.04
C GLU A 166 -18.33 -4.34 17.88
N ASN A 167 -17.47 -3.75 17.06
CA ASN A 167 -16.96 -4.34 15.83
C ASN A 167 -15.67 -5.14 16.01
N CYS A 168 -15.16 -5.28 17.25
CA CYS A 168 -13.95 -6.06 17.52
C CYS A 168 -14.08 -7.50 17.04
N LEU A 169 -13.06 -7.97 16.33
CA LEU A 169 -12.84 -9.40 16.12
C LEU A 169 -12.32 -10.03 17.41
N VAL A 170 -12.63 -11.30 17.66
CA VAL A 170 -12.21 -12.04 18.85
C VAL A 170 -11.45 -13.31 18.49
N THR A 171 -10.38 -13.59 19.20
CA THR A 171 -9.66 -14.87 19.13
C THR A 171 -9.34 -15.36 20.53
N THR A 172 -9.24 -16.68 20.69
CA THR A 172 -8.79 -17.29 21.93
C THR A 172 -7.33 -17.67 21.81
N ILE A 173 -6.51 -17.20 22.73
CA ILE A 173 -5.09 -17.54 22.83
C ILE A 173 -4.84 -18.31 24.11
N THR A 174 -3.92 -19.26 24.09
CA THR A 174 -3.43 -19.95 25.28
C THR A 174 -2.23 -19.18 25.82
N ARG A 175 -2.22 -18.87 27.10
CA ARG A 175 -1.09 -18.28 27.82
C ARG A 175 -0.72 -19.17 28.99
N GLU A 176 0.53 -19.17 29.35
CA GLU A 176 1.01 -19.74 30.58
C GLU A 176 0.95 -18.68 31.70
N GLU A 177 0.13 -18.91 32.72
CA GLU A 177 0.04 -18.10 33.93
C GLU A 177 0.23 -19.03 35.13
N ASP A 178 1.24 -18.72 35.95
CA ASP A 178 1.61 -19.52 37.13
C ASP A 178 1.82 -21.03 36.84
N GLY A 179 2.44 -21.35 35.69
CA GLY A 179 2.69 -22.73 35.28
C GLY A 179 1.44 -23.51 34.80
N LYS A 180 0.33 -22.82 34.53
CA LYS A 180 -0.90 -23.41 33.98
C LYS A 180 -1.26 -22.74 32.66
N GLU A 181 -1.73 -23.56 31.73
CA GLU A 181 -2.30 -23.05 30.49
C GLU A 181 -3.68 -22.44 30.73
N VAL A 182 -3.82 -21.14 30.52
CA VAL A 182 -5.08 -20.40 30.62
C VAL A 182 -5.52 -19.93 29.22
N ARG A 183 -6.78 -20.17 28.87
CA ARG A 183 -7.37 -19.65 27.64
C ARG A 183 -7.94 -18.26 27.88
N VAL A 184 -7.39 -17.26 27.16
CA VAL A 184 -7.78 -15.86 27.29
C VAL A 184 -8.32 -15.35 25.97
N LYS A 185 -9.44 -14.61 26.01
CA LYS A 185 -9.95 -13.89 24.85
C LYS A 185 -9.05 -12.71 24.54
N ARG A 186 -8.75 -12.52 23.26
CA ARG A 186 -8.01 -11.39 22.73
C ARG A 186 -8.85 -10.73 21.63
N TYR A 187 -9.04 -9.45 21.74
CA TYR A 187 -9.79 -8.64 20.79
C TYR A 187 -8.83 -7.94 19.83
N TYR A 188 -9.23 -7.78 18.57
CA TYR A 188 -8.34 -7.17 17.59
C TYR A 188 -9.10 -6.52 16.43
N HIS A 189 -8.41 -5.65 15.71
CA HIS A 189 -8.84 -5.09 14.43
C HIS A 189 -7.91 -5.53 13.32
N LYS A 190 -8.47 -5.68 12.14
CA LYS A 190 -7.77 -6.13 10.94
C LYS A 190 -8.29 -5.39 9.72
N VAL A 191 -7.43 -5.19 8.74
CA VAL A 191 -7.80 -4.63 7.43
C VAL A 191 -7.34 -5.54 6.32
N LEU A 192 -8.07 -5.51 5.22
CA LEU A 192 -7.66 -6.01 3.92
C LEU A 192 -7.36 -4.82 3.02
N GLU A 193 -6.16 -4.77 2.47
CA GLU A 193 -5.73 -3.75 1.53
C GLU A 193 -5.70 -4.27 0.11
N ALA A 194 -6.20 -3.47 -0.82
CA ALA A 194 -5.86 -3.58 -2.24
C ALA A 194 -4.77 -2.56 -2.55
N LYS A 195 -3.60 -3.02 -2.95
CA LYS A 195 -2.47 -2.16 -3.31
C LYS A 195 -2.18 -2.21 -4.79
N LEU A 196 -2.09 -1.03 -5.42
CA LEU A 196 -1.77 -0.86 -6.83
C LEU A 196 -0.26 -0.69 -7.02
N VAL A 197 0.34 -1.54 -7.83
CA VAL A 197 1.74 -1.41 -8.24
C VAL A 197 1.85 -0.38 -9.37
N LEU A 198 2.38 0.80 -9.06
CA LEU A 198 2.56 1.89 -10.01
C LEU A 198 3.94 1.87 -10.68
N ALA A 199 4.97 1.51 -9.93
CA ALA A 199 6.35 1.39 -10.43
C ALA A 199 7.17 0.50 -9.48
N PRO A 200 8.38 0.06 -9.87
CA PRO A 200 9.29 -0.56 -8.92
C PRO A 200 9.52 0.33 -7.70
N GLY A 201 9.14 -0.14 -6.50
CA GLY A 201 9.23 0.61 -5.26
C GLY A 201 8.10 1.62 -5.01
N ILE A 202 7.08 1.70 -5.87
CA ILE A 202 5.88 2.52 -5.65
C ILE A 202 4.65 1.61 -5.68
N THR A 203 4.10 1.34 -4.51
CA THR A 203 2.93 0.50 -4.33
C THR A 203 1.95 1.18 -3.38
N VAL A 204 0.89 1.72 -3.94
CA VAL A 204 -0.03 2.61 -3.22
C VAL A 204 -1.32 1.91 -2.82
N SER A 205 -1.92 2.32 -1.71
CA SER A 205 -3.25 1.87 -1.30
C SER A 205 -4.30 2.32 -2.31
N LEU A 206 -4.94 1.36 -2.96
CA LEU A 206 -6.04 1.57 -3.90
C LEU A 206 -7.37 1.60 -3.17
N ASP A 207 -7.58 0.63 -2.27
CA ASP A 207 -8.78 0.52 -1.45
C ASP A 207 -8.50 -0.27 -0.17
N THR A 208 -9.31 -0.03 0.87
CA THR A 208 -9.21 -0.64 2.20
C THR A 208 -10.57 -1.22 2.60
N GLU A 209 -10.59 -2.45 3.03
CA GLU A 209 -11.74 -3.06 3.69
C GLU A 209 -11.41 -3.34 5.14
N PHE A 210 -12.15 -2.73 6.07
CA PHE A 210 -12.04 -3.03 7.50
C PHE A 210 -12.78 -4.34 7.79
N ILE A 211 -12.08 -5.32 8.35
CA ILE A 211 -12.64 -6.61 8.72
C ILE A 211 -13.18 -6.48 10.13
N GLU A 212 -14.50 -6.49 10.25
CA GLU A 212 -15.20 -6.16 11.48
C GLU A 212 -16.42 -7.06 11.66
N ASN A 213 -16.77 -7.33 12.90
CA ASN A 213 -18.04 -7.95 13.21
C ASN A 213 -19.18 -6.92 13.07
N GLU A 214 -20.33 -7.34 12.57
CA GLU A 214 -21.49 -6.47 12.39
C GLU A 214 -22.06 -5.99 13.74
N ASN A 215 -22.00 -6.85 14.76
CA ASN A 215 -22.47 -6.57 16.12
C ASN A 215 -21.76 -7.50 17.12
N GLU A 216 -22.14 -7.38 18.38
CA GLU A 216 -21.58 -8.16 19.50
C GLU A 216 -21.96 -9.64 19.50
N ASP A 217 -23.09 -9.99 18.91
CA ASP A 217 -23.74 -11.31 19.03
C ASP A 217 -23.41 -12.25 17.87
N VAL A 218 -22.38 -11.95 17.07
CA VAL A 218 -21.99 -12.81 15.95
C VAL A 218 -21.43 -14.14 16.45
N SER A 219 -21.94 -15.23 15.93
CA SER A 219 -21.47 -16.59 16.23
C SER A 219 -20.09 -16.88 15.63
N LYS A 220 -19.70 -16.15 14.60
CA LYS A 220 -18.43 -16.29 13.87
C LYS A 220 -17.92 -14.93 13.41
N ASN A 221 -16.63 -14.67 13.65
CA ASN A 221 -15.97 -13.47 13.16
C ASN A 221 -16.05 -13.36 11.63
N ASP A 222 -16.13 -12.12 11.15
CA ASP A 222 -15.83 -11.81 9.75
C ASP A 222 -14.42 -12.24 9.37
N CYS A 223 -14.20 -12.54 8.11
CA CYS A 223 -12.95 -13.10 7.63
C CYS A 223 -12.43 -12.39 6.36
N GLU A 224 -11.13 -12.58 6.10
CA GLU A 224 -10.48 -12.00 4.93
C GLU A 224 -11.14 -12.36 3.60
N LEU A 225 -11.69 -13.57 3.45
CA LEU A 225 -12.34 -13.98 2.20
C LEU A 225 -13.66 -13.24 1.96
N ASN A 226 -14.45 -13.00 3.01
CA ASN A 226 -15.66 -12.17 2.89
C ASN A 226 -15.29 -10.72 2.61
N ALA A 227 -14.29 -10.20 3.31
CA ALA A 227 -13.75 -8.87 3.06
C ALA A 227 -13.22 -8.73 1.63
N ALA A 228 -12.54 -9.75 1.10
CA ALA A 228 -12.05 -9.75 -0.28
C ALA A 228 -13.17 -9.65 -1.30
N LYS A 229 -14.28 -10.36 -1.10
CA LYS A 229 -15.46 -10.27 -1.99
C LYS A 229 -16.03 -8.85 -2.01
N ARG A 230 -16.23 -8.23 -0.82
CA ARG A 230 -16.72 -6.85 -0.71
C ARG A 230 -15.76 -5.84 -1.34
N LEU A 231 -14.45 -6.01 -1.11
CA LEU A 231 -13.40 -5.18 -1.68
C LEU A 231 -13.38 -5.27 -3.21
N LEU A 232 -13.41 -6.47 -3.77
CA LEU A 232 -13.38 -6.69 -5.23
C LEU A 232 -14.65 -6.17 -5.92
N ASP A 233 -15.82 -6.33 -5.30
CA ASP A 233 -17.08 -5.74 -5.77
C ASP A 233 -17.00 -4.20 -5.81
N ARG A 234 -16.46 -3.57 -4.78
CA ARG A 234 -16.24 -2.12 -4.74
C ARG A 234 -15.21 -1.67 -5.79
N LEU A 235 -14.12 -2.41 -5.99
CA LEU A 235 -13.14 -2.12 -7.03
C LEU A 235 -13.75 -2.18 -8.44
N SER A 236 -14.64 -3.12 -8.71
CA SER A 236 -15.32 -3.23 -10.01
C SER A 236 -16.19 -2.01 -10.32
N ARG A 237 -16.86 -1.48 -9.31
CA ARG A 237 -17.69 -0.27 -9.42
C ARG A 237 -16.85 1.01 -9.55
N ASP A 238 -15.79 1.12 -8.75
CA ASP A 238 -14.96 2.32 -8.69
C ASP A 238 -14.01 2.46 -9.89
N TYR A 239 -13.60 1.33 -10.48
CA TYR A 239 -12.65 1.26 -11.60
C TYR A 239 -13.15 0.34 -12.74
N PRO A 240 -14.36 0.58 -13.31
CA PRO A 240 -15.04 -0.37 -14.21
C PRO A 240 -14.30 -0.65 -15.52
N ARG A 241 -13.36 0.24 -15.91
CA ARG A 241 -12.59 0.10 -17.16
C ARG A 241 -11.12 -0.21 -16.93
N LEU A 242 -10.71 -0.45 -15.67
CA LEU A 242 -9.32 -0.73 -15.35
C LEU A 242 -9.01 -2.20 -15.68
N PRO A 243 -8.07 -2.49 -16.59
CA PRO A 243 -7.66 -3.85 -16.84
C PRO A 243 -6.80 -4.33 -15.66
N ILE A 244 -7.36 -5.16 -14.81
CA ILE A 244 -6.76 -5.63 -13.55
C ILE A 244 -6.13 -7.01 -13.73
N CYS A 245 -4.94 -7.20 -13.13
CA CYS A 245 -4.39 -8.49 -12.75
C CYS A 245 -4.32 -8.56 -11.23
N LEU A 246 -5.24 -9.32 -10.62
CA LEU A 246 -5.30 -9.53 -9.18
C LEU A 246 -4.17 -10.46 -8.74
N GLN A 247 -3.49 -10.10 -7.66
CA GLN A 247 -2.48 -10.93 -7.02
C GLN A 247 -2.82 -11.14 -5.55
N GLY A 248 -2.59 -12.35 -5.05
CA GLY A 248 -2.87 -12.70 -3.66
C GLY A 248 -2.10 -13.94 -3.22
N ASP A 249 -2.11 -14.20 -1.92
CA ASP A 249 -1.56 -15.42 -1.38
C ASP A 249 -2.51 -16.62 -1.60
N ALA A 250 -2.15 -17.79 -1.08
CA ALA A 250 -2.94 -19.00 -1.22
C ALA A 250 -4.29 -18.97 -0.48
N LEU A 251 -4.53 -17.98 0.37
CA LEU A 251 -5.84 -17.78 1.01
C LEU A 251 -6.89 -17.37 -0.04
N TYR A 252 -6.48 -16.54 -0.99
CA TYR A 252 -7.37 -16.01 -2.05
C TYR A 252 -7.45 -16.91 -3.27
N ALA A 253 -6.64 -17.97 -3.33
CA ALA A 253 -6.68 -18.96 -4.40
C ALA A 253 -7.86 -19.94 -4.21
N VAL A 254 -9.06 -19.39 -4.24
CA VAL A 254 -10.33 -20.11 -4.05
C VAL A 254 -11.32 -19.72 -5.13
N GLU A 255 -12.19 -20.67 -5.50
CA GLU A 255 -13.14 -20.53 -6.61
C GLU A 255 -13.94 -19.21 -6.58
N PRO A 256 -14.53 -18.77 -5.43
CA PRO A 256 -15.32 -17.53 -5.43
C PRO A 256 -14.51 -16.29 -5.82
N ILE A 257 -13.22 -16.24 -5.53
CA ILE A 257 -12.35 -15.10 -5.90
C ILE A 257 -11.97 -15.19 -7.38
N MET A 258 -11.65 -16.39 -7.87
CA MET A 258 -11.32 -16.62 -9.28
C MET A 258 -12.53 -16.35 -10.18
N GLU A 259 -13.72 -16.74 -9.75
CA GLU A 259 -14.99 -16.50 -10.44
C GLU A 259 -15.31 -15.00 -10.56
N ILE A 260 -15.11 -14.21 -9.48
CA ILE A 260 -15.22 -12.74 -9.51
C ILE A 260 -14.27 -12.18 -10.58
N CYS A 261 -13.02 -12.63 -10.60
CA CYS A 261 -12.05 -12.17 -11.59
C CYS A 261 -12.49 -12.51 -13.03
N ARG A 262 -12.96 -13.74 -13.26
CA ARG A 262 -13.47 -14.16 -14.58
C ARG A 262 -14.69 -13.34 -15.00
N GLY A 263 -15.63 -13.11 -14.08
CA GLY A 263 -16.87 -12.35 -14.35
C GLY A 263 -16.61 -10.90 -14.76
N HIS A 264 -15.52 -10.27 -14.24
CA HIS A 264 -15.12 -8.92 -14.63
C HIS A 264 -14.07 -8.87 -15.75
N GLY A 265 -13.68 -10.01 -16.32
CA GLY A 265 -12.63 -10.09 -17.34
C GLY A 265 -11.24 -9.75 -16.80
N TRP A 266 -11.05 -9.81 -15.48
CA TRP A 266 -9.78 -9.59 -14.83
C TRP A 266 -8.88 -10.82 -14.96
N LYS A 267 -7.57 -10.56 -14.93
CA LYS A 267 -6.57 -11.60 -14.80
C LYS A 267 -6.21 -11.79 -13.33
N TYR A 268 -5.67 -12.98 -13.00
CA TYR A 268 -5.16 -13.23 -11.66
C TYR A 268 -3.85 -14.00 -11.68
N ILE A 269 -3.04 -13.80 -10.64
CA ILE A 269 -1.85 -14.57 -10.29
C ILE A 269 -1.93 -14.85 -8.80
N LEU A 270 -2.30 -16.05 -8.41
CA LEU A 270 -2.51 -16.43 -7.03
C LEU A 270 -1.50 -17.51 -6.63
N THR A 271 -0.94 -17.39 -5.41
CA THR A 271 0.00 -18.39 -4.92
C THR A 271 -0.72 -19.72 -4.74
N HIS A 272 -0.15 -20.79 -5.29
CA HIS A 272 -0.64 -22.14 -5.10
C HIS A 272 -0.05 -22.78 -3.83
N LYS A 273 -0.88 -23.51 -3.07
CA LYS A 273 -0.46 -24.40 -1.98
C LYS A 273 -1.22 -25.73 -2.10
N ALA A 274 -0.48 -26.82 -2.31
CA ALA A 274 -1.04 -28.17 -2.47
C ALA A 274 -2.00 -28.58 -1.33
N SER A 275 -1.72 -28.15 -0.10
CA SER A 275 -2.59 -28.43 1.05
C SER A 275 -4.00 -27.84 0.96
N ARG A 276 -4.20 -26.80 0.14
CA ARG A 276 -5.50 -26.13 -0.07
C ARG A 276 -6.22 -26.57 -1.33
N GLN A 277 -5.45 -26.98 -2.36
CA GLN A 277 -5.96 -27.32 -3.70
C GLN A 277 -5.39 -28.65 -4.15
N LYS A 278 -5.78 -29.71 -3.45
CA LYS A 278 -5.22 -31.06 -3.61
C LYS A 278 -5.40 -31.61 -5.03
N VAL A 279 -6.62 -31.53 -5.59
CA VAL A 279 -6.92 -32.03 -6.94
C VAL A 279 -6.06 -31.33 -7.99
N LEU A 280 -5.99 -30.03 -7.94
CA LEU A 280 -5.16 -29.24 -8.86
C LEU A 280 -3.66 -29.60 -8.74
N ALA A 281 -3.17 -29.80 -7.51
CA ALA A 281 -1.79 -30.23 -7.26
C ALA A 281 -1.50 -31.63 -7.81
N GLU A 282 -2.43 -32.57 -7.62
CA GLU A 282 -2.33 -33.95 -8.13
C GLU A 282 -2.34 -33.99 -9.66
N ASN A 283 -3.27 -33.26 -10.29
CA ASN A 283 -3.36 -33.15 -11.75
C ASN A 283 -2.10 -32.51 -12.34
N TYR A 284 -1.60 -31.42 -11.73
CA TYR A 284 -0.34 -30.81 -12.14
C TYR A 284 0.83 -31.77 -12.05
N ALA A 285 0.97 -32.48 -10.93
CA ALA A 285 2.06 -33.43 -10.71
C ALA A 285 1.99 -34.63 -11.71
N TRP A 286 0.78 -35.12 -11.99
CA TRP A 286 0.57 -36.20 -12.95
C TRP A 286 0.97 -35.79 -14.38
N ILE A 287 0.52 -34.60 -14.84
CA ILE A 287 0.87 -34.07 -16.18
C ILE A 287 2.38 -33.82 -16.27
N ALA A 288 2.97 -33.20 -15.23
CA ALA A 288 4.41 -32.92 -15.20
C ALA A 288 5.24 -34.22 -15.22
N GLY A 289 4.84 -35.24 -14.45
CA GLY A 289 5.48 -36.55 -14.43
C GLY A 289 5.42 -37.30 -15.78
N GLY A 290 4.34 -37.08 -16.53
CA GLY A 290 4.17 -37.60 -17.91
C GLY A 290 4.92 -36.79 -18.99
N GLY A 291 5.68 -35.75 -18.62
CA GLY A 291 6.44 -34.94 -19.58
C GLY A 291 5.62 -33.83 -20.24
N GLY A 292 4.38 -33.57 -19.79
CA GLY A 292 3.50 -32.52 -20.33
C GLY A 292 3.88 -31.09 -19.94
N ALA A 293 4.80 -30.90 -18.98
CA ALA A 293 5.26 -29.59 -18.55
C ALA A 293 6.27 -28.98 -19.52
N GLN A 294 6.04 -27.72 -19.90
CA GLN A 294 7.00 -26.92 -20.64
C GLN A 294 8.02 -26.31 -19.69
N THR A 295 9.31 -26.46 -19.99
CA THR A 295 10.41 -26.01 -19.13
C THR A 295 11.28 -24.97 -19.81
N ILE A 296 11.68 -23.93 -19.06
CA ILE A 296 12.68 -22.93 -19.45
C ILE A 296 13.72 -22.84 -18.34
N LYS A 297 14.99 -22.88 -18.71
CA LYS A 297 16.14 -22.72 -17.79
C LYS A 297 16.78 -21.35 -17.93
N GLY A 298 17.44 -20.88 -16.89
CA GLY A 298 18.20 -19.65 -16.90
C GLY A 298 17.37 -18.37 -16.67
N ILE A 299 16.17 -18.50 -16.09
CA ILE A 299 15.26 -17.37 -15.82
C ILE A 299 15.75 -16.57 -14.60
N GLY A 300 15.64 -15.26 -14.73
CA GLY A 300 15.93 -14.31 -13.64
C GLY A 300 17.41 -14.23 -13.28
N LYS A 301 17.73 -13.43 -12.27
CA LYS A 301 19.10 -13.21 -11.76
C LYS A 301 19.72 -14.48 -11.19
N GLU A 302 18.92 -15.32 -10.58
CA GLU A 302 19.31 -16.59 -9.95
C GLU A 302 19.50 -17.71 -10.98
N ARG A 303 19.21 -17.45 -12.28
CA ARG A 303 19.27 -18.43 -13.37
C ARG A 303 18.49 -19.70 -13.09
N GLY A 304 17.32 -19.54 -12.47
CA GLY A 304 16.46 -20.62 -12.06
C GLY A 304 15.78 -21.36 -13.23
N ARG A 305 14.95 -22.34 -12.89
CA ARG A 305 14.14 -23.14 -13.80
C ARG A 305 12.67 -22.76 -13.63
N GLY A 306 12.02 -22.32 -14.70
CA GLY A 306 10.59 -22.12 -14.78
C GLY A 306 9.91 -23.29 -15.51
N GLU A 307 8.75 -23.71 -15.02
CA GLU A 307 7.90 -24.72 -15.65
C GLU A 307 6.47 -24.21 -15.72
N TYR A 308 5.73 -24.62 -16.74
CA TYR A 308 4.31 -24.31 -16.84
C TYR A 308 3.50 -25.39 -17.53
N ILE A 309 2.22 -25.46 -17.18
CA ILE A 309 1.19 -26.31 -17.78
C ILE A 309 -0.06 -25.47 -17.92
N ASN A 310 -0.65 -25.45 -19.11
CA ASN A 310 -1.95 -24.82 -19.34
C ASN A 310 -3.05 -25.87 -19.23
N HIS A 311 -4.27 -25.42 -18.95
CA HIS A 311 -5.49 -26.25 -18.93
C HIS A 311 -5.42 -27.40 -17.93
N VAL A 312 -4.96 -27.14 -16.71
CA VAL A 312 -5.00 -28.10 -15.60
C VAL A 312 -6.41 -28.06 -14.99
N GLU A 313 -7.09 -29.19 -14.89
CA GLU A 313 -8.40 -29.30 -14.26
C GLU A 313 -8.35 -28.92 -12.78
N GLU A 314 -9.21 -28.01 -12.36
CA GLU A 314 -9.27 -27.49 -10.98
C GLU A 314 -9.98 -28.44 -10.03
N SER A 315 -10.98 -29.17 -10.51
CA SER A 315 -11.73 -30.13 -9.71
C SER A 315 -12.30 -31.29 -10.54
N ALA A 316 -12.44 -32.46 -9.92
CA ALA A 316 -13.00 -33.64 -10.57
C ALA A 316 -14.45 -33.36 -11.01
N GLY A 317 -14.72 -33.55 -12.31
CA GLY A 317 -16.06 -33.43 -12.89
C GLY A 317 -16.55 -32.00 -13.18
N LYS A 318 -15.75 -30.96 -12.97
CA LYS A 318 -16.03 -29.61 -13.42
C LYS A 318 -15.15 -29.26 -14.63
N LYS A 319 -15.71 -28.51 -15.60
CA LYS A 319 -14.97 -28.04 -16.79
C LYS A 319 -14.11 -26.80 -16.51
N GLU A 320 -13.76 -26.57 -15.25
CA GLU A 320 -12.95 -25.42 -14.87
C GLU A 320 -11.47 -25.82 -14.92
N GLU A 321 -10.72 -25.02 -15.66
CA GLU A 321 -9.30 -25.22 -15.91
C GLU A 321 -8.51 -23.98 -15.48
N ALA A 322 -7.36 -24.19 -14.89
CA ALA A 322 -6.39 -23.13 -14.57
C ALA A 322 -5.07 -23.39 -15.29
N ASN A 323 -4.34 -22.32 -15.53
CA ASN A 323 -2.95 -22.42 -15.96
C ASN A 323 -2.06 -22.35 -14.74
N MET A 324 -1.05 -23.21 -14.68
CA MET A 324 -0.13 -23.30 -13.55
C MET A 324 1.30 -23.11 -13.98
N TYR A 325 2.08 -22.44 -13.15
CA TYR A 325 3.51 -22.31 -13.36
C TYR A 325 4.28 -22.31 -12.05
N SER A 326 5.54 -22.74 -12.14
CA SER A 326 6.46 -22.81 -11.01
C SER A 326 7.80 -22.18 -11.35
N TYR A 327 8.53 -21.79 -10.31
CA TYR A 327 9.90 -21.31 -10.42
C TYR A 327 10.74 -21.90 -9.29
N ARG A 328 11.89 -22.50 -9.67
CA ARG A 328 12.83 -23.10 -8.73
C ARG A 328 14.23 -22.55 -8.96
N TYR A 329 14.93 -22.24 -7.90
CA TYR A 329 16.35 -21.89 -7.94
C TYR A 329 17.06 -22.30 -6.65
N GLU A 330 18.38 -22.47 -6.75
CA GLU A 330 19.22 -22.81 -5.60
C GLU A 330 20.06 -21.59 -5.18
N THR A 331 20.16 -21.37 -3.87
CA THR A 331 21.13 -20.43 -3.28
C THR A 331 22.21 -21.23 -2.55
N LYS A 332 23.46 -20.75 -2.63
CA LYS A 332 24.57 -21.28 -1.83
C LYS A 332 24.70 -20.46 -0.57
N GLY A 333 24.30 -21.01 0.57
CA GLY A 333 24.60 -20.48 1.90
C GLY A 333 25.97 -20.98 2.42
N ALA A 334 26.33 -20.67 3.66
CA ALA A 334 27.57 -21.09 4.30
C ALA A 334 27.63 -22.62 4.48
N GLY A 335 27.85 -23.38 3.40
CA GLY A 335 28.01 -24.83 3.37
C GLY A 335 26.78 -25.66 3.00
N THR A 336 25.61 -25.03 2.82
CA THR A 336 24.36 -25.72 2.40
C THR A 336 23.78 -25.10 1.15
N LYS A 337 23.20 -25.97 0.30
CA LYS A 337 22.37 -25.52 -0.83
C LYS A 337 20.93 -25.43 -0.35
N GLU A 338 20.32 -24.29 -0.51
CA GLU A 338 18.90 -24.06 -0.20
C GLU A 338 18.11 -23.99 -1.49
N LEU A 339 17.11 -24.87 -1.64
CA LEU A 339 16.19 -24.90 -2.77
C LEU A 339 14.99 -24.00 -2.47
N HIS A 340 14.77 -23.01 -3.32
CA HIS A 340 13.59 -22.16 -3.30
C HIS A 340 12.63 -22.60 -4.39
N GLU A 341 11.38 -22.83 -4.01
CA GLU A 341 10.31 -23.23 -4.91
C GLU A 341 9.07 -22.36 -4.73
N PHE A 342 8.51 -21.90 -5.85
CA PHE A 342 7.30 -21.10 -5.91
C PHE A 342 6.36 -21.67 -6.96
N GLN A 343 5.07 -21.62 -6.67
CA GLN A 343 4.05 -22.09 -7.61
C GLN A 343 2.83 -21.16 -7.57
N TRP A 344 2.25 -20.93 -8.74
CA TRP A 344 1.11 -20.04 -8.92
C TRP A 344 0.08 -20.62 -9.87
N ILE A 345 -1.16 -20.16 -9.69
CA ILE A 345 -2.28 -20.37 -10.59
C ILE A 345 -2.69 -19.05 -11.25
N THR A 346 -3.16 -19.14 -12.49
CA THR A 346 -3.55 -17.98 -13.29
C THR A 346 -4.57 -18.36 -14.37
N ASN A 347 -5.35 -17.39 -14.81
CA ASN A 347 -6.19 -17.50 -16.02
C ASN A 347 -5.52 -16.86 -17.25
N ILE A 348 -4.22 -16.57 -17.18
CA ILE A 348 -3.42 -16.09 -18.30
C ILE A 348 -2.81 -17.28 -19.02
N GLU A 349 -3.00 -17.38 -20.34
CA GLU A 349 -2.34 -18.39 -21.15
C GLU A 349 -0.83 -18.25 -21.08
N LEU A 350 -0.15 -19.32 -20.66
CA LEU A 350 1.29 -19.34 -20.45
C LEU A 350 2.02 -19.77 -21.72
N THR A 351 3.10 -19.08 -22.01
CA THR A 351 3.94 -19.32 -23.16
C THR A 351 5.42 -19.16 -22.80
N ARG A 352 6.32 -19.67 -23.62
CA ARG A 352 7.77 -19.45 -23.43
C ARG A 352 8.16 -17.97 -23.41
N LYS A 353 7.36 -17.10 -24.08
CA LYS A 353 7.64 -15.66 -24.19
C LYS A 353 7.24 -14.88 -22.95
N ASN A 354 6.16 -15.28 -22.27
CA ASN A 354 5.62 -14.52 -21.14
C ASN A 354 5.98 -15.11 -19.76
N LEU A 355 6.55 -16.31 -19.70
CA LEU A 355 6.80 -17.01 -18.44
C LEU A 355 7.72 -16.21 -17.49
N GLU A 356 8.77 -15.56 -18.00
CA GLU A 356 9.68 -14.78 -17.17
C GLU A 356 8.96 -13.60 -16.50
N GLU A 357 8.18 -12.83 -17.26
CA GLU A 357 7.38 -11.72 -16.72
C GLU A 357 6.32 -12.21 -15.72
N MET A 358 5.72 -13.39 -15.97
CA MET A 358 4.78 -14.03 -15.02
C MET A 358 5.46 -14.43 -13.71
N ILE A 359 6.67 -14.99 -13.76
CA ILE A 359 7.47 -15.34 -12.57
C ILE A 359 7.84 -14.07 -11.79
N GLU A 360 8.29 -13.02 -12.48
CA GLU A 360 8.59 -11.74 -11.84
C GLU A 360 7.35 -11.14 -11.18
N ALA A 361 6.20 -11.20 -11.85
CA ALA A 361 4.94 -10.74 -11.30
C ALA A 361 4.54 -11.53 -10.05
N GLY A 362 4.57 -12.87 -10.11
CA GLY A 362 4.23 -13.73 -8.98
C GLY A 362 5.14 -13.52 -7.76
N ARG A 363 6.46 -13.42 -7.98
CA ARG A 363 7.44 -13.07 -6.92
C ARG A 363 7.26 -11.64 -6.41
N GLY A 364 6.80 -10.74 -7.27
CA GLY A 364 6.57 -9.33 -6.93
C GLY A 364 5.54 -9.12 -5.82
N ARG A 365 4.61 -10.06 -5.59
CA ARG A 365 3.66 -10.02 -4.47
C ARG A 365 4.38 -9.91 -3.11
N TRP A 366 5.42 -10.72 -2.92
CA TRP A 366 6.18 -10.73 -1.66
C TRP A 366 6.85 -9.38 -1.34
N LYS A 367 7.18 -8.57 -2.36
CA LYS A 367 7.70 -7.21 -2.14
C LYS A 367 6.71 -6.31 -1.42
N ILE A 368 5.40 -6.56 -1.56
CA ILE A 368 4.38 -5.74 -0.91
C ILE A 368 4.23 -6.07 0.57
N GLU A 369 4.34 -7.33 0.93
CA GLU A 369 4.40 -7.73 2.33
C GLU A 369 5.59 -7.06 3.03
N ASN A 370 6.76 -7.02 2.38
CA ASN A 370 7.97 -6.43 2.95
C ASN A 370 8.09 -4.91 2.75
N GLU A 371 7.77 -4.39 1.57
CA GLU A 371 7.92 -2.96 1.24
C GLU A 371 6.66 -2.15 1.59
N GLY A 372 5.48 -2.77 1.59
CA GLY A 372 4.21 -2.16 1.96
C GLY A 372 3.93 -2.24 3.46
N PHE A 373 3.42 -3.39 3.92
CA PHE A 373 2.97 -3.51 5.32
C PHE A 373 4.09 -3.47 6.35
N ASN A 374 5.23 -4.10 6.07
CA ASN A 374 6.35 -4.08 7.00
C ASN A 374 6.88 -2.65 7.21
N ASN A 375 6.94 -1.86 6.15
CA ASN A 375 7.28 -0.44 6.26
C ASN A 375 6.22 0.36 7.01
N GLN A 376 4.95 0.01 6.88
CA GLN A 376 3.86 0.68 7.59
C GLN A 376 3.80 0.28 9.07
N LYS A 377 4.14 -0.95 9.42
CA LYS A 377 4.18 -1.44 10.81
C LYS A 377 5.45 -1.01 11.55
N ASN A 378 6.61 -1.34 10.98
CA ASN A 378 7.92 -1.21 11.62
C ASN A 378 8.73 0.00 11.13
N GLY A 379 8.20 0.75 10.16
CA GLY A 379 8.83 1.90 9.53
C GLY A 379 8.52 3.21 10.24
N ILE A 380 7.85 4.12 9.52
CA ILE A 380 7.57 5.48 9.99
C ILE A 380 6.14 5.70 10.47
N TYR A 381 5.21 4.81 10.09
CA TYR A 381 3.77 5.04 10.33
C TYR A 381 3.24 4.34 11.57
N GLU A 382 3.88 3.26 11.99
CA GLU A 382 3.50 2.48 13.19
C GLU A 382 1.98 2.21 13.21
N ILE A 383 1.43 1.63 12.14
CA ILE A 383 -0.02 1.43 11.98
C ILE A 383 -0.65 0.56 13.07
N GLU A 384 0.16 -0.12 13.88
CA GLU A 384 -0.26 -0.85 15.07
C GLU A 384 -0.32 0.05 16.33
N HIS A 385 0.06 1.35 16.21
CA HIS A 385 -0.09 2.33 17.28
C HIS A 385 -1.50 2.94 17.26
N LEU A 386 -2.20 2.86 18.38
CA LEU A 386 -3.55 3.37 18.52
C LEU A 386 -3.55 4.87 18.83
N ASN A 387 -4.07 5.68 17.91
CA ASN A 387 -4.21 7.13 18.11
C ASN A 387 -5.54 7.53 18.79
N SER A 388 -6.59 6.71 18.67
CA SER A 388 -7.89 6.90 19.32
C SER A 388 -8.56 5.54 19.54
N ARG A 389 -9.42 5.45 20.56
CA ARG A 389 -10.26 4.27 20.81
C ARG A 389 -11.61 4.33 20.08
N ASN A 390 -11.97 5.48 19.54
CA ASN A 390 -13.18 5.62 18.73
C ASN A 390 -13.01 4.90 17.39
N SER A 391 -14.01 4.12 16.98
CA SER A 391 -13.96 3.29 15.76
C SER A 391 -13.76 4.13 14.49
N ASN A 392 -14.48 5.24 14.34
CA ASN A 392 -14.32 6.12 13.19
C ASN A 392 -12.94 6.78 13.18
N ALA A 393 -12.47 7.30 14.33
CA ALA A 393 -11.15 7.92 14.41
C ALA A 393 -10.03 6.92 14.10
N MET A 394 -10.10 5.67 14.58
CA MET A 394 -9.15 4.61 14.20
C MET A 394 -9.06 4.43 12.68
N LYS A 395 -10.22 4.29 12.03
CA LYS A 395 -10.30 4.12 10.57
C LYS A 395 -9.78 5.33 9.84
N ASN A 396 -10.13 6.52 10.29
CA ASN A 396 -9.71 7.78 9.68
C ASN A 396 -8.20 8.02 9.85
N HIS A 397 -7.61 7.74 11.00
CA HIS A 397 -6.14 7.77 11.18
C HIS A 397 -5.43 6.81 10.22
N TYR A 398 -5.97 5.59 10.07
CA TYR A 398 -5.43 4.63 9.11
C TYR A 398 -5.52 5.15 7.66
N LEU A 399 -6.66 5.70 7.25
CA LEU A 399 -6.85 6.24 5.90
C LEU A 399 -5.96 7.47 5.62
N ILE A 400 -5.79 8.37 6.61
CA ILE A 400 -4.82 9.48 6.51
C ILE A 400 -3.40 8.95 6.33
N THR A 401 -3.05 7.86 7.03
CA THR A 401 -1.75 7.20 6.84
C THR A 401 -1.58 6.68 5.41
N GLN A 402 -2.62 6.09 4.82
CA GLN A 402 -2.54 5.63 3.42
C GLN A 402 -2.40 6.81 2.44
N ILE A 403 -3.06 7.94 2.69
CA ILE A 403 -2.91 9.18 1.90
C ILE A 403 -1.46 9.71 2.02
N ALA A 404 -0.93 9.77 3.23
CA ALA A 404 0.45 10.20 3.49
C ALA A 404 1.48 9.26 2.82
N ASP A 405 1.23 7.96 2.86
CA ASP A 405 2.10 6.94 2.23
C ASP A 405 2.18 7.11 0.72
N ILE A 406 1.08 7.42 0.05
CA ILE A 406 1.08 7.75 -1.39
C ILE A 406 2.04 8.91 -1.68
N ILE A 407 1.95 9.99 -0.92
CA ILE A 407 2.81 11.16 -1.10
C ILE A 407 4.27 10.82 -0.80
N MET A 408 4.50 10.09 0.27
CA MET A 408 5.85 9.72 0.70
C MET A 408 6.55 8.77 -0.27
N GLN A 409 5.84 7.79 -0.85
CA GLN A 409 6.41 6.90 -1.87
C GLN A 409 6.80 7.66 -3.14
N LEU A 410 5.98 8.62 -3.58
CA LEU A 410 6.32 9.51 -4.70
C LEU A 410 7.56 10.35 -4.35
N TYR A 411 7.59 10.92 -3.14
CA TYR A 411 8.74 11.72 -2.68
C TYR A 411 10.03 10.91 -2.63
N LEU A 412 10.00 9.70 -2.07
CA LEU A 412 11.15 8.81 -2.01
C LEU A 412 11.67 8.40 -3.40
N SER A 413 10.78 8.28 -4.38
CA SER A 413 11.14 7.96 -5.75
C SER A 413 11.69 9.17 -6.53
N PHE A 414 11.25 10.38 -6.15
CA PHE A 414 11.73 11.63 -6.73
C PHE A 414 13.02 12.13 -6.07
N SER A 415 13.22 11.88 -4.78
CA SER A 415 14.26 12.54 -3.98
C SER A 415 15.67 12.26 -4.52
N PRO A 416 16.45 13.31 -4.84
CA PRO A 416 17.84 13.18 -5.25
C PRO A 416 18.75 12.54 -4.18
N LEU A 417 18.36 12.60 -2.91
CA LEU A 417 19.11 12.04 -1.78
C LEU A 417 19.15 10.53 -1.79
N ARG A 418 18.09 9.87 -2.24
CA ARG A 418 18.05 8.39 -2.33
C ARG A 418 19.03 7.84 -3.36
N ARG A 419 19.37 8.65 -4.37
CA ARG A 419 20.30 8.28 -5.45
C ARG A 419 21.76 8.21 -5.04
N GLY A 420 22.13 8.86 -3.94
CA GLY A 420 23.54 9.02 -3.52
C GLY A 420 23.95 8.26 -2.27
N ILE A 421 23.08 7.99 -1.30
CA ILE A 421 23.50 7.62 0.07
C ILE A 421 22.55 6.59 0.71
N GLY A 422 21.83 5.75 0.08
CA GLY A 422 21.07 4.65 0.72
C GLY A 422 20.33 5.05 2.03
N GLN A 423 19.74 6.26 2.10
CA GLN A 423 19.10 6.74 3.32
C GLN A 423 17.85 5.94 3.66
N SER A 424 17.68 5.60 4.92
CA SER A 424 16.46 4.96 5.39
C SER A 424 15.26 5.91 5.33
N ILE A 425 14.06 5.36 5.21
CA ILE A 425 12.82 6.14 5.27
C ILE A 425 12.75 6.96 6.57
N LYS A 426 13.19 6.40 7.70
CA LYS A 426 13.24 7.09 9.01
C LYS A 426 14.10 8.36 8.96
N ASN A 427 15.29 8.27 8.39
CA ASN A 427 16.16 9.45 8.26
C ASN A 427 15.57 10.51 7.34
N THR A 428 14.88 10.09 6.28
CA THR A 428 14.19 11.00 5.36
C THR A 428 13.07 11.75 6.08
N SER A 429 12.22 11.05 6.84
CA SER A 429 11.13 11.67 7.60
C SER A 429 11.63 12.59 8.72
N SER A 430 12.71 12.24 9.43
CA SER A 430 13.35 13.14 10.41
C SER A 430 13.82 14.43 9.76
N ARG A 431 14.38 14.37 8.55
CA ARG A 431 14.80 15.57 7.81
C ARG A 431 13.60 16.39 7.33
N LEU A 432 12.52 15.73 6.94
CA LEU A 432 11.27 16.42 6.57
C LEU A 432 10.67 17.11 7.79
N LEU A 433 10.69 16.50 8.97
CA LEU A 433 10.27 17.13 10.21
C LEU A 433 11.09 18.38 10.51
N GLU A 434 12.42 18.28 10.41
CA GLU A 434 13.32 19.43 10.62
C GLU A 434 13.07 20.54 9.61
N SER A 435 12.89 20.18 8.33
CA SER A 435 12.55 21.13 7.27
C SER A 435 11.18 21.79 7.51
N PHE A 436 10.17 21.03 7.92
CA PHE A 436 8.83 21.52 8.21
C PHE A 436 8.83 22.51 9.38
N ARG A 437 9.63 22.26 10.41
CA ARG A 437 9.72 23.10 11.61
C ARG A 437 10.52 24.38 11.43
N ARG A 438 11.52 24.38 10.54
CA ARG A 438 12.52 25.47 10.48
C ARG A 438 12.63 26.18 9.14
N GLN A 439 12.10 25.57 8.08
CA GLN A 439 12.21 26.15 6.76
C GLN A 439 11.06 27.10 6.48
N THR A 440 11.34 28.39 6.43
CA THR A 440 10.39 29.38 5.91
C THR A 440 10.23 29.20 4.40
N VAL A 441 9.00 29.01 3.94
CA VAL A 441 8.68 28.95 2.51
C VAL A 441 8.64 30.37 1.94
N THR A 442 9.51 30.66 0.99
CA THR A 442 9.65 31.97 0.37
C THR A 442 8.77 32.12 -0.88
N ASP A 443 8.60 33.34 -1.39
CA ASP A 443 7.91 33.60 -2.66
C ASP A 443 8.62 32.88 -3.84
N GLU A 444 9.95 32.74 -3.78
CA GLU A 444 10.72 31.97 -4.75
C GLU A 444 10.36 30.48 -4.68
N ASP A 445 10.19 29.91 -3.49
CA ASP A 445 9.75 28.53 -3.30
C ASP A 445 8.31 28.34 -3.79
N VAL A 446 7.40 29.25 -3.50
CA VAL A 446 6.02 29.22 -4.03
C VAL A 446 6.03 29.26 -5.56
N SER A 447 6.87 30.12 -6.15
CA SER A 447 7.07 30.19 -7.58
C SER A 447 7.64 28.88 -8.16
N TYR A 448 8.58 28.23 -7.45
CA TYR A 448 9.11 26.92 -7.82
C TYR A 448 8.04 25.83 -7.77
N ILE A 449 7.26 25.75 -6.70
CA ILE A 449 6.16 24.80 -6.53
C ILE A 449 5.15 24.91 -7.68
N THR A 450 4.77 26.12 -8.06
CA THR A 450 3.72 26.36 -9.05
C THR A 450 4.19 26.25 -10.49
N ARG A 451 5.45 26.55 -10.79
CA ARG A 451 6.02 26.52 -12.15
C ARG A 451 6.62 25.19 -12.56
N TYR A 452 6.90 24.32 -11.61
CA TYR A 452 7.54 23.04 -11.91
C TYR A 452 6.53 22.08 -12.52
N THR A 453 6.60 21.90 -13.84
CA THR A 453 5.64 21.08 -14.61
C THR A 453 6.11 19.65 -14.86
N THR A 454 7.42 19.35 -14.65
CA THR A 454 8.01 18.04 -14.96
C THR A 454 8.66 17.42 -13.74
N VAL A 455 8.08 16.33 -13.25
CA VAL A 455 8.62 15.50 -12.18
C VAL A 455 9.11 14.19 -12.79
N TYR A 456 10.39 13.88 -12.58
CA TYR A 456 10.99 12.62 -13.01
C TYR A 456 11.01 11.67 -11.80
N LEU A 457 10.28 10.59 -11.92
CA LEU A 457 10.36 9.43 -11.02
C LEU A 457 11.31 8.42 -11.68
N GLU A 458 12.29 7.94 -10.95
CA GLU A 458 13.25 6.92 -11.45
C GLU A 458 13.01 5.57 -10.78
#